data_7d33c7768e7457840350c9c8b2363966
#
_entry.id   7d33c7768e7457840350c9c8b2363966
#
_cell.length_a   1.000
_cell.length_b   1.000
_cell.length_c   1.000
_cell.angle_alpha   90.00
_cell.angle_beta   90.00
_cell.angle_gamma   90.00
#
_symmetry.space_group_name_H-M   'P 1'
#
loop_
_entity.id
_entity.type
_entity.pdbx_description
1 polymer ?
#
loop_
_entity_poly.entity_id
_entity_poly.type
_entity_poly.pdbx_seq_one_letter_code
_entity_poly.pdbx_strand_id
1 'polypeptide(L)'
;MKNILDFLINASVWVAIAVTALVGVTYFNLEVVISDSLLYFVFFGTIFGYNFIKYFEKGQVDDLKNNRLNFGAKKIFKQFKKLTTLEKRTFLLSVISVLICVVLFFNLKIKTQLALIVPSVLTFCYAISLGYKTLRNISGIKIYVVALVWAVISVLLPVLESEIDFETDVWVLLLQRFVFVVVLILPFDIRDLSIDNKNLRTLPQNIGVRNTKLYGLLLLMLFLLLEFFKDELLDVNLIVMPFIFLIALLFLVLSKEKQSKYYSSFFVEGISVLWFILLLVL
;
A
#
# COMPACT_ATOMS: atom_id res chain seq x y z
N MET A 1 6.82 -3.51 -24.20
CA MET A 1 5.80 -3.57 -23.14
C MET A 1 6.29 -4.28 -21.88
N LYS A 2 6.72 -5.55 -21.91
CA LYS A 2 7.16 -6.28 -20.71
C LYS A 2 8.21 -5.56 -19.86
N ASN A 3 9.23 -4.97 -20.49
CA ASN A 3 10.30 -4.22 -19.80
C ASN A 3 9.80 -2.96 -19.07
N ILE A 4 8.76 -2.29 -19.61
CA ILE A 4 8.16 -1.09 -18.99
C ILE A 4 7.36 -1.50 -17.76
N LEU A 5 6.50 -2.55 -17.88
CA LEU A 5 5.73 -3.07 -16.75
C LEU A 5 6.65 -3.57 -15.64
N ASP A 6 7.72 -4.29 -15.98
CA ASP A 6 8.72 -4.74 -15.02
C ASP A 6 9.40 -3.55 -14.30
N PHE A 7 9.68 -2.47 -15.01
CA PHE A 7 10.22 -1.26 -14.40
C PHE A 7 9.21 -0.62 -13.43
N LEU A 8 7.96 -0.40 -13.86
CA LEU A 8 6.92 0.21 -13.03
C LEU A 8 6.69 -0.55 -11.72
N ILE A 9 6.63 -1.89 -11.77
CA ILE A 9 6.45 -2.74 -10.60
C ILE A 9 7.71 -2.73 -9.72
N ASN A 10 8.89 -2.92 -10.30
CA ASN A 10 10.12 -3.02 -9.53
C ASN A 10 10.52 -1.68 -8.88
N ALA A 11 10.26 -0.56 -9.55
CA ALA A 11 10.51 0.78 -9.05
C ALA A 11 9.42 1.31 -8.11
N SER A 12 8.39 0.49 -7.80
CA SER A 12 7.25 0.84 -6.95
C SER A 12 6.40 2.00 -7.49
N VAL A 13 6.52 2.30 -8.78
CA VAL A 13 5.72 3.36 -9.43
C VAL A 13 4.26 2.93 -9.54
N TRP A 14 4.01 1.65 -9.88
CA TRP A 14 2.64 1.16 -10.03
C TRP A 14 1.84 1.20 -8.72
N VAL A 15 2.42 0.73 -7.62
CA VAL A 15 1.79 0.83 -6.31
C VAL A 15 1.61 2.28 -5.86
N ALA A 16 2.53 3.19 -6.23
CA ALA A 16 2.36 4.62 -5.95
C ALA A 16 1.16 5.20 -6.70
N ILE A 17 0.96 4.85 -7.99
CA ILE A 17 -0.24 5.20 -8.74
C ILE A 17 -1.50 4.66 -8.05
N ALA A 18 -1.48 3.40 -7.59
CA ALA A 18 -2.62 2.78 -6.91
C ALA A 18 -2.99 3.49 -5.61
N VAL A 19 -2.00 3.82 -4.75
CA VAL A 19 -2.24 4.57 -3.49
C VAL A 19 -2.75 5.98 -3.77
N THR A 20 -2.14 6.68 -4.75
CA THR A 20 -2.57 8.04 -5.14
C THR A 20 -3.99 8.03 -5.73
N ALA A 21 -4.35 7.01 -6.51
CA ALA A 21 -5.71 6.83 -7.00
C ALA A 21 -6.71 6.69 -5.85
N LEU A 22 -6.36 5.96 -4.78
CA LEU A 22 -7.20 5.86 -3.59
C LEU A 22 -7.36 7.20 -2.84
N VAL A 23 -6.37 8.08 -2.87
CA VAL A 23 -6.50 9.47 -2.41
C VAL A 23 -7.53 10.21 -3.25
N GLY A 24 -7.45 10.06 -4.58
CA GLY A 24 -8.44 10.62 -5.51
C GLY A 24 -9.86 10.12 -5.25
N VAL A 25 -10.03 8.81 -4.97
CA VAL A 25 -11.33 8.23 -4.55
C VAL A 25 -11.88 8.94 -3.30
N THR A 26 -11.02 9.28 -2.34
CA THR A 26 -11.46 9.97 -1.12
C THR A 26 -11.89 11.40 -1.41
N TYR A 27 -11.11 12.14 -2.20
CA TYR A 27 -11.49 13.49 -2.63
C TYR A 27 -12.83 13.51 -3.36
N PHE A 28 -13.06 12.51 -4.22
CA PHE A 28 -14.33 12.37 -4.94
C PHE A 28 -15.50 12.09 -3.99
N ASN A 29 -15.35 11.10 -3.09
CA ASN A 29 -16.42 10.71 -2.16
C ASN A 29 -16.79 11.80 -1.14
N LEU A 30 -15.88 12.68 -0.80
CA LEU A 30 -16.11 13.77 0.15
C LEU A 30 -16.38 15.12 -0.56
N GLU A 31 -16.44 15.11 -1.90
CA GLU A 31 -16.69 16.28 -2.75
C GLU A 31 -15.79 17.49 -2.42
N VAL A 32 -14.54 17.23 -2.04
CA VAL A 32 -13.60 18.28 -1.64
C VAL A 32 -12.54 18.56 -2.69
N VAL A 33 -12.01 19.79 -2.65
CA VAL A 33 -11.00 20.25 -3.59
C VAL A 33 -9.71 19.47 -3.44
N ILE A 34 -9.19 18.97 -4.56
CA ILE A 34 -7.96 18.19 -4.62
C ILE A 34 -6.76 19.06 -4.27
N SER A 35 -5.93 18.60 -3.32
CA SER A 35 -4.63 19.18 -3.05
C SER A 35 -3.55 18.52 -3.89
N ASP A 36 -3.06 19.23 -4.91
CA ASP A 36 -1.97 18.74 -5.77
C ASP A 36 -0.71 18.41 -4.96
N SER A 37 -0.39 19.23 -3.96
CA SER A 37 0.76 19.00 -3.08
C SER A 37 0.67 17.67 -2.34
N LEU A 38 -0.53 17.32 -1.82
CA LEU A 38 -0.75 16.03 -1.16
C LEU A 38 -0.69 14.87 -2.14
N LEU A 39 -1.29 14.99 -3.33
CA LEU A 39 -1.23 13.93 -4.34
C LEU A 39 0.21 13.60 -4.74
N TYR A 40 1.01 14.62 -5.06
CA TYR A 40 2.43 14.42 -5.39
C TYR A 40 3.22 13.90 -4.19
N PHE A 41 2.95 14.39 -2.98
CA PHE A 41 3.60 13.90 -1.77
C PHE A 41 3.31 12.40 -1.55
N VAL A 42 2.06 11.97 -1.68
CA VAL A 42 1.68 10.56 -1.54
C VAL A 42 2.31 9.70 -2.62
N PHE A 43 2.33 10.17 -3.87
CA PHE A 43 2.96 9.45 -4.98
C PHE A 43 4.45 9.20 -4.72
N PHE A 44 5.22 10.25 -4.49
CA PHE A 44 6.67 10.15 -4.28
C PHE A 44 7.00 9.49 -2.92
N GLY A 45 6.21 9.77 -1.88
CA GLY A 45 6.34 9.13 -0.57
C GLY A 45 6.13 7.61 -0.63
N THR A 46 5.19 7.15 -1.44
CA THR A 46 4.95 5.71 -1.66
C THR A 46 6.13 5.07 -2.41
N ILE A 47 6.65 5.70 -3.48
CA ILE A 47 7.85 5.22 -4.18
C ILE A 47 9.02 5.07 -3.19
N PHE A 48 9.26 6.10 -2.39
CA PHE A 48 10.33 6.06 -1.39
C PHE A 48 10.09 4.96 -0.36
N GLY A 49 8.93 4.91 0.29
CA GLY A 49 8.62 3.97 1.36
C GLY A 49 8.76 2.51 0.92
N TYR A 50 8.19 2.13 -0.21
CA TYR A 50 8.29 0.77 -0.75
C TYR A 50 9.71 0.39 -1.16
N ASN A 51 10.43 1.29 -1.83
CA ASN A 51 11.82 1.01 -2.20
C ASN A 51 12.72 0.99 -0.98
N PHE A 52 12.50 1.85 0.02
CA PHE A 52 13.23 1.81 1.30
C PHE A 52 13.10 0.45 1.96
N ILE A 53 11.87 -0.09 2.10
CA ILE A 53 11.63 -1.42 2.66
C ILE A 53 12.41 -2.48 1.87
N LYS A 54 12.31 -2.50 0.54
CA LYS A 54 13.00 -3.48 -0.33
C LYS A 54 14.52 -3.45 -0.15
N TYR A 55 15.13 -2.26 -0.11
CA TYR A 55 16.59 -2.12 0.04
C TYR A 55 17.05 -2.47 1.45
N PHE A 56 16.27 -2.08 2.45
CA PHE A 56 16.60 -2.37 3.84
C PHE A 56 16.55 -3.87 4.14
N GLU A 57 15.55 -4.58 3.64
CA GLU A 57 15.45 -6.04 3.75
C GLU A 57 16.63 -6.75 3.10
N LYS A 58 16.98 -6.34 1.87
CA LYS A 58 18.14 -6.91 1.16
C LYS A 58 19.44 -6.70 1.94
N GLY A 59 19.61 -5.52 2.55
CA GLY A 59 20.75 -5.21 3.42
C GLY A 59 20.81 -6.08 4.67
N GLN A 60 19.70 -6.31 5.35
CA GLN A 60 19.63 -7.17 6.54
C GLN A 60 19.96 -8.63 6.22
N VAL A 61 19.48 -9.18 5.12
CA VAL A 61 19.81 -10.56 4.71
C VAL A 61 21.30 -10.73 4.47
N ASP A 62 21.97 -9.75 3.86
CA ASP A 62 23.43 -9.79 3.64
C ASP A 62 24.20 -9.64 4.95
N ASP A 63 23.68 -8.91 5.95
CA ASP A 63 24.31 -8.72 7.26
C ASP A 63 24.21 -9.96 8.15
N LEU A 64 23.05 -10.62 8.16
CA LEU A 64 22.86 -11.88 8.88
C LEU A 64 23.79 -12.98 8.34
N LYS A 65 24.03 -13.02 7.02
CA LYS A 65 24.99 -13.96 6.41
C LYS A 65 26.45 -13.68 6.78
N ASN A 66 26.79 -12.44 7.12
CA ASN A 66 28.16 -12.01 7.38
C ASN A 66 28.48 -11.73 8.86
N ASN A 67 27.56 -11.99 9.79
CA ASN A 67 27.70 -11.73 11.25
C ASN A 67 28.22 -10.31 11.61
N ARG A 68 27.79 -9.28 10.87
CA ARG A 68 28.26 -7.90 11.04
C ARG A 68 27.12 -6.90 11.09
N LEU A 69 26.77 -6.46 12.28
CA LEU A 69 25.93 -5.28 12.52
C LEU A 69 26.80 -4.01 12.46
N ASN A 70 27.07 -3.49 11.29
CA ASN A 70 27.78 -2.21 11.13
C ASN A 70 27.02 -1.30 10.15
N PHE A 71 26.36 -0.29 10.69
CA PHE A 71 25.76 0.81 9.93
C PHE A 71 26.87 1.84 9.61
N GLY A 72 27.36 1.87 8.39
CA GLY A 72 28.35 2.86 7.94
C GLY A 72 28.18 3.25 6.48
N ALA A 73 28.36 4.55 6.16
CA ALA A 73 28.27 5.09 4.80
C ALA A 73 29.12 4.31 3.79
N LYS A 74 30.31 3.82 4.20
CA LYS A 74 31.17 2.98 3.36
C LYS A 74 30.51 1.66 2.94
N LYS A 75 29.61 1.12 3.76
CA LYS A 75 28.89 -0.13 3.48
C LYS A 75 27.77 0.11 2.46
N ILE A 76 27.00 1.19 2.61
CA ILE A 76 25.98 1.63 1.65
C ILE A 76 26.64 1.81 0.27
N PHE A 77 27.80 2.45 0.21
CA PHE A 77 28.52 2.65 -1.05
C PHE A 77 29.03 1.34 -1.67
N LYS A 78 29.48 0.37 -0.85
CA LYS A 78 29.90 -0.95 -1.29
C LYS A 78 28.72 -1.80 -1.80
N GLN A 79 27.57 -1.72 -1.15
CA GLN A 79 26.34 -2.34 -1.61
C GLN A 79 25.84 -1.73 -2.92
N PHE A 80 25.88 -0.39 -3.04
CA PHE A 80 25.50 0.32 -4.27
C PHE A 80 26.29 -0.13 -5.49
N LYS A 81 27.62 -0.40 -5.33
CA LYS A 81 28.45 -0.94 -6.43
C LYS A 81 28.02 -2.33 -6.91
N LYS A 82 27.39 -3.15 -6.03
CA LYS A 82 26.92 -4.51 -6.35
C LYS A 82 25.54 -4.54 -6.98
N LEU A 83 24.81 -3.41 -7.00
CA LEU A 83 23.47 -3.32 -7.56
C LEU A 83 23.51 -3.48 -9.10
N THR A 84 22.52 -4.17 -9.63
CA THR A 84 22.25 -4.22 -11.07
C THR A 84 21.89 -2.83 -11.61
N THR A 85 21.94 -2.65 -12.91
CA THR A 85 21.57 -1.37 -13.55
C THR A 85 20.13 -0.95 -13.20
N LEU A 86 19.20 -1.91 -13.14
CA LEU A 86 17.81 -1.65 -12.76
C LEU A 86 17.73 -1.18 -11.30
N GLU A 87 18.39 -1.87 -10.38
CA GLU A 87 18.39 -1.50 -8.96
C GLU A 87 19.04 -0.13 -8.70
N LYS A 88 20.06 0.25 -9.46
CA LYS A 88 20.65 1.60 -9.39
C LYS A 88 19.65 2.68 -9.81
N ARG A 89 18.88 2.43 -10.88
CA ARG A 89 17.83 3.35 -11.35
C ARG A 89 16.71 3.50 -10.32
N THR A 90 16.26 2.38 -9.72
CA THR A 90 15.23 2.43 -8.69
C THR A 90 15.71 3.10 -7.41
N PHE A 91 16.98 2.92 -7.03
CA PHE A 91 17.58 3.63 -5.90
C PHE A 91 17.66 5.15 -6.16
N LEU A 92 18.12 5.55 -7.36
CA LEU A 92 18.17 6.97 -7.74
C LEU A 92 16.77 7.60 -7.72
N LEU A 93 15.77 6.89 -8.25
CA LEU A 93 14.38 7.34 -8.20
C LEU A 93 13.91 7.54 -6.75
N SER A 94 14.28 6.65 -5.83
CA SER A 94 13.94 6.78 -4.41
C SER A 94 14.58 8.01 -3.76
N VAL A 95 15.84 8.31 -4.09
CA VAL A 95 16.54 9.51 -3.60
C VAL A 95 15.85 10.78 -4.11
N ILE A 96 15.54 10.82 -5.42
CA ILE A 96 14.80 11.95 -6.01
C ILE A 96 13.44 12.10 -5.34
N SER A 97 12.72 10.99 -5.11
CA SER A 97 11.41 10.98 -4.45
C SER A 97 11.47 11.59 -3.04
N VAL A 98 12.49 11.25 -2.25
CA VAL A 98 12.68 11.87 -0.91
C VAL A 98 12.91 13.38 -1.01
N LEU A 99 13.76 13.83 -1.93
CA LEU A 99 14.02 15.25 -2.10
C LEU A 99 12.75 16.04 -2.46
N ILE A 100 11.94 15.47 -3.36
CA ILE A 100 10.65 16.04 -3.72
C ILE A 100 9.69 16.03 -2.50
N CYS A 101 9.62 14.93 -1.74
CA CYS A 101 8.79 14.85 -0.53
C CYS A 101 9.20 15.89 0.52
N VAL A 102 10.50 16.15 0.71
CA VAL A 102 10.97 17.19 1.64
C VAL A 102 10.45 18.57 1.24
N VAL A 103 10.49 18.91 -0.04
CA VAL A 103 9.95 20.20 -0.54
C VAL A 103 8.44 20.26 -0.37
N LEU A 104 7.72 19.21 -0.79
CA LEU A 104 6.26 19.16 -0.72
C LEU A 104 5.75 19.15 0.73
N PHE A 105 6.49 18.56 1.67
CA PHE A 105 6.11 18.51 3.09
C PHE A 105 5.82 19.90 3.67
N PHE A 106 6.62 20.89 3.31
CA PHE A 106 6.42 22.27 3.80
C PHE A 106 5.21 22.98 3.15
N ASN A 107 4.67 22.43 2.07
CA ASN A 107 3.46 22.95 1.41
C ASN A 107 2.17 22.31 1.99
N LEU A 108 2.29 21.24 2.80
CA LEU A 108 1.16 20.62 3.45
C LEU A 108 0.74 21.38 4.70
N LYS A 109 -0.54 21.30 5.07
CA LYS A 109 -1.06 21.86 6.32
C LYS A 109 -0.44 21.20 7.54
N ILE A 110 -0.31 21.95 8.63
CA ILE A 110 0.36 21.44 9.84
C ILE A 110 -0.30 20.19 10.42
N LYS A 111 -1.63 20.09 10.36
CA LYS A 111 -2.36 18.89 10.81
C LYS A 111 -1.98 17.66 10.00
N THR A 112 -1.85 17.80 8.67
CA THR A 112 -1.41 16.76 7.76
C THR A 112 0.05 16.36 8.03
N GLN A 113 0.95 17.34 8.24
CA GLN A 113 2.35 17.08 8.60
C GLN A 113 2.47 16.25 9.88
N LEU A 114 1.69 16.60 10.92
CA LEU A 114 1.67 15.85 12.18
C LEU A 114 1.10 14.43 12.00
N ALA A 115 0.03 14.29 11.23
CA ALA A 115 -0.57 12.98 10.95
C ALA A 115 0.36 12.04 10.18
N LEU A 116 1.27 12.56 9.35
CA LEU A 116 2.29 11.78 8.65
C LEU A 116 3.27 11.06 9.58
N ILE A 117 3.38 11.46 10.84
CA ILE A 117 4.22 10.77 11.84
C ILE A 117 3.75 9.30 11.99
N VAL A 118 2.43 9.07 12.03
CA VAL A 118 1.87 7.72 12.25
C VAL A 118 2.27 6.73 11.15
N PRO A 119 1.96 6.96 9.85
CA PRO A 119 2.35 6.05 8.78
C PRO A 119 3.88 5.96 8.62
N SER A 120 4.63 7.03 8.91
CA SER A 120 6.09 7.01 8.86
C SER A 120 6.68 6.11 9.92
N VAL A 121 6.25 6.21 11.18
CA VAL A 121 6.69 5.34 12.28
C VAL A 121 6.30 3.89 12.02
N LEU A 122 5.07 3.63 11.57
CA LEU A 122 4.62 2.29 11.23
C LEU A 122 5.47 1.66 10.11
N THR A 123 5.76 2.43 9.05
CA THR A 123 6.60 1.98 7.93
C THR A 123 8.04 1.72 8.39
N PHE A 124 8.57 2.59 9.25
CA PHE A 124 9.91 2.43 9.81
C PHE A 124 10.00 1.17 10.71
N CYS A 125 9.07 0.99 11.65
CA CYS A 125 9.00 -0.18 12.51
C CYS A 125 8.72 -1.47 11.73
N TYR A 126 8.03 -1.37 10.59
CA TYR A 126 7.80 -2.50 9.69
C TYR A 126 9.11 -2.94 9.00
N ALA A 127 9.95 -2.00 8.57
CA ALA A 127 11.19 -2.28 7.85
C ALA A 127 12.36 -2.63 8.78
N ILE A 128 12.47 -1.94 9.92
CA ILE A 128 13.64 -2.03 10.79
C ILE A 128 13.39 -3.02 11.94
N SER A 129 14.37 -3.89 12.15
CA SER A 129 14.39 -4.81 13.31
C SER A 129 14.82 -4.03 14.55
N LEU A 130 13.90 -3.82 15.47
CA LEU A 130 14.18 -3.37 16.82
C LEU A 130 14.51 -4.60 17.70
N GLY A 131 15.78 -5.09 17.61
CA GLY A 131 16.21 -6.33 18.22
C GLY A 131 16.04 -7.54 17.28
N TYR A 132 15.42 -8.63 17.77
CA TYR A 132 15.31 -9.90 17.01
C TYR A 132 14.06 -10.01 16.11
N LYS A 133 13.11 -9.05 16.17
CA LYS A 133 11.86 -9.12 15.40
C LYS A 133 11.51 -7.77 14.77
N THR A 134 11.11 -7.77 13.50
CA THR A 134 10.45 -6.63 12.84
C THR A 134 8.94 -6.77 13.01
N LEU A 135 8.15 -5.68 12.86
CA LEU A 135 6.68 -5.78 12.79
C LEU A 135 6.24 -6.73 11.69
N ARG A 136 6.96 -6.78 10.57
CA ARG A 136 6.72 -7.71 9.47
C ARG A 136 6.82 -9.18 9.91
N ASN A 137 7.71 -9.50 10.85
CA ASN A 137 7.95 -10.87 11.33
C ASN A 137 7.03 -11.26 12.49
N ILE A 138 6.16 -10.35 12.95
CA ILE A 138 5.12 -10.69 13.91
C ILE A 138 4.01 -11.43 13.16
N SER A 139 3.72 -12.64 13.66
CA SER A 139 2.73 -13.53 13.10
C SER A 139 1.39 -12.84 12.80
N GLY A 140 0.97 -12.88 11.52
CA GLY A 140 -0.35 -12.46 11.07
C GLY A 140 -0.63 -10.94 11.04
N ILE A 141 0.27 -10.09 11.56
CA ILE A 141 0.05 -8.63 11.65
C ILE A 141 0.39 -7.89 10.35
N LYS A 142 1.28 -8.46 9.53
CA LYS A 142 1.80 -7.84 8.31
C LYS A 142 0.73 -7.15 7.45
N ILE A 143 -0.36 -7.85 7.13
CA ILE A 143 -1.41 -7.33 6.23
C ILE A 143 -2.17 -6.15 6.85
N TYR A 144 -2.43 -6.20 8.15
CA TYR A 144 -3.18 -5.15 8.85
C TYR A 144 -2.37 -3.87 9.00
N VAL A 145 -1.04 -3.97 9.23
CA VAL A 145 -0.16 -2.79 9.27
C VAL A 145 -0.12 -2.10 7.92
N VAL A 146 0.05 -2.85 6.82
CA VAL A 146 0.03 -2.27 5.47
C VAL A 146 -1.32 -1.65 5.16
N ALA A 147 -2.43 -2.34 5.47
CA ALA A 147 -3.78 -1.82 5.25
C ALA A 147 -4.06 -0.55 6.06
N LEU A 148 -3.60 -0.50 7.31
CA LEU A 148 -3.74 0.70 8.15
C LEU A 148 -2.96 1.89 7.57
N VAL A 149 -1.71 1.68 7.15
CA VAL A 149 -0.90 2.73 6.52
C VAL A 149 -1.59 3.26 5.25
N TRP A 150 -2.10 2.37 4.39
CA TRP A 150 -2.82 2.79 3.19
C TRP A 150 -4.12 3.55 3.52
N ALA A 151 -4.89 3.08 4.51
CA ALA A 151 -6.13 3.74 4.94
C ALA A 151 -5.84 5.14 5.49
N VAL A 152 -4.84 5.29 6.37
CA VAL A 152 -4.43 6.59 6.90
C VAL A 152 -3.97 7.52 5.77
N ILE A 153 -3.10 7.06 4.88
CA ILE A 153 -2.58 7.89 3.78
C ILE A 153 -3.69 8.29 2.81
N SER A 154 -4.60 7.36 2.46
CA SER A 154 -5.57 7.61 1.41
C SER A 154 -6.89 8.22 1.89
N VAL A 155 -7.18 8.23 3.20
CA VAL A 155 -8.41 8.84 3.76
C VAL A 155 -8.08 9.94 4.75
N LEU A 156 -7.29 9.65 5.79
CA LEU A 156 -7.07 10.61 6.87
C LEU A 156 -6.29 11.84 6.40
N LEU A 157 -5.25 11.66 5.58
CA LEU A 157 -4.46 12.81 5.09
C LEU A 157 -5.27 13.75 4.19
N PRO A 158 -6.07 13.28 3.20
CA PRO A 158 -6.98 14.16 2.45
C PRO A 158 -7.96 14.97 3.32
N VAL A 159 -8.55 14.31 4.32
CA VAL A 159 -9.49 14.94 5.25
C VAL A 159 -8.81 16.09 6.01
N LEU A 160 -7.63 15.83 6.58
CA LEU A 160 -6.85 16.84 7.31
C LEU A 160 -6.34 17.97 6.41
N GLU A 161 -5.96 17.63 5.18
CA GLU A 161 -5.49 18.60 4.19
C GLU A 161 -6.63 19.50 3.70
N SER A 162 -7.85 18.97 3.60
CA SER A 162 -9.04 19.74 3.22
C SER A 162 -9.68 20.48 4.39
N GLU A 163 -9.25 20.23 5.63
CA GLU A 163 -9.78 20.82 6.88
C GLU A 163 -11.28 20.57 7.09
N ILE A 164 -11.77 19.44 6.61
CA ILE A 164 -13.15 19.02 6.87
C ILE A 164 -13.25 18.35 8.24
N ASP A 165 -14.44 18.40 8.82
CA ASP A 165 -14.74 17.79 10.10
C ASP A 165 -14.79 16.26 10.01
N PHE A 166 -14.56 15.58 11.13
CA PHE A 166 -14.60 14.13 11.23
C PHE A 166 -16.04 13.66 11.45
N GLU A 167 -16.81 13.66 10.38
CA GLU A 167 -18.18 13.16 10.34
C GLU A 167 -18.22 11.63 10.15
N THR A 168 -19.42 11.05 10.19
CA THR A 168 -19.66 9.61 10.04
C THR A 168 -18.99 9.05 8.77
N ASP A 169 -19.12 9.76 7.65
CA ASP A 169 -18.62 9.36 6.35
C ASP A 169 -17.11 9.18 6.31
N VAL A 170 -16.35 10.01 7.04
CA VAL A 170 -14.89 9.89 7.15
C VAL A 170 -14.50 8.57 7.84
N TRP A 171 -15.19 8.22 8.92
CA TRP A 171 -14.92 6.98 9.66
C TRP A 171 -15.34 5.73 8.85
N VAL A 172 -16.46 5.81 8.16
CA VAL A 172 -16.92 4.75 7.25
C VAL A 172 -15.93 4.57 6.12
N LEU A 173 -15.48 5.64 5.45
CA LEU A 173 -14.46 5.59 4.40
C LEU A 173 -13.13 5.02 4.90
N LEU A 174 -12.70 5.39 6.10
CA LEU A 174 -11.45 4.88 6.69
C LEU A 174 -11.53 3.36 6.90
N LEU A 175 -12.62 2.87 7.51
CA LEU A 175 -12.85 1.44 7.72
C LEU A 175 -13.00 0.69 6.39
N GLN A 176 -13.77 1.24 5.46
CA GLN A 176 -13.97 0.69 4.13
C GLN A 176 -12.65 0.56 3.36
N ARG A 177 -11.79 1.58 3.43
CA ARG A 177 -10.46 1.56 2.83
C ARG A 177 -9.56 0.50 3.46
N PHE A 178 -9.55 0.41 4.78
CA PHE A 178 -8.80 -0.59 5.51
C PHE A 178 -9.21 -2.01 5.08
N VAL A 179 -10.50 -2.31 5.09
CA VAL A 179 -11.06 -3.61 4.68
C VAL A 179 -10.70 -3.93 3.24
N PHE A 180 -10.88 -2.98 2.33
CA PHE A 180 -10.54 -3.14 0.91
C PHE A 180 -9.07 -3.49 0.70
N VAL A 181 -8.15 -2.76 1.35
CA VAL A 181 -6.71 -3.01 1.20
C VAL A 181 -6.32 -4.35 1.81
N VAL A 182 -6.91 -4.77 2.94
CA VAL A 182 -6.71 -6.14 3.45
C VAL A 182 -7.03 -7.16 2.37
N VAL A 183 -8.17 -7.03 1.69
CA VAL A 183 -8.56 -7.95 0.60
C VAL A 183 -7.57 -7.91 -0.56
N LEU A 184 -7.09 -6.72 -0.97
CA LEU A 184 -6.11 -6.59 -2.05
C LEU A 184 -4.78 -7.30 -1.73
N ILE A 185 -4.41 -7.42 -0.45
CA ILE A 185 -3.16 -8.09 -0.04
C ILE A 185 -3.31 -9.63 -0.06
N LEU A 186 -4.52 -10.19 0.15
CA LEU A 186 -4.70 -11.65 0.22
C LEU A 186 -4.18 -12.42 -0.99
N PRO A 187 -4.38 -11.99 -2.26
CA PRO A 187 -3.77 -12.64 -3.43
C PRO A 187 -2.23 -12.67 -3.43
N PHE A 188 -1.58 -11.68 -2.77
CA PHE A 188 -0.12 -11.69 -2.60
C PHE A 188 0.29 -12.75 -1.57
N ASP A 189 -0.36 -12.81 -0.42
CA ASP A 189 -0.06 -13.79 0.62
C ASP A 189 -0.34 -15.23 0.13
N ILE A 190 -1.36 -15.44 -0.73
CA ILE A 190 -1.63 -16.74 -1.36
C ILE A 190 -0.51 -17.10 -2.34
N ARG A 191 -0.02 -16.16 -3.16
CA ARG A 191 1.10 -16.38 -4.07
C ARG A 191 2.38 -16.74 -3.33
N ASP A 192 2.65 -16.02 -2.26
CA ASP A 192 3.91 -16.10 -1.52
C ASP A 192 3.92 -17.25 -0.48
N LEU A 193 2.84 -18.02 -0.37
CA LEU A 193 2.65 -19.11 0.60
C LEU A 193 3.82 -20.13 0.62
N SER A 194 4.36 -20.48 -0.55
CA SER A 194 5.48 -21.42 -0.66
C SER A 194 6.85 -20.80 -0.44
N ILE A 195 6.96 -19.46 -0.51
CA ILE A 195 8.22 -18.70 -0.44
C ILE A 195 8.39 -18.09 0.96
N ASP A 196 7.30 -17.64 1.58
CA ASP A 196 7.29 -16.99 2.88
C ASP A 196 7.71 -17.96 3.99
N ASN A 197 8.53 -17.46 4.92
CA ASN A 197 8.95 -18.22 6.10
C ASN A 197 7.70 -18.65 6.90
N LYS A 198 7.64 -19.93 7.29
CA LYS A 198 6.53 -20.50 8.09
C LYS A 198 6.30 -19.76 9.42
N ASN A 199 7.32 -19.12 9.96
CA ASN A 199 7.20 -18.32 11.19
C ASN A 199 6.39 -17.02 11.02
N LEU A 200 6.15 -16.58 9.80
CA LEU A 200 5.32 -15.39 9.51
C LEU A 200 3.85 -15.64 9.80
N ARG A 201 3.41 -16.90 9.78
CA ARG A 201 2.04 -17.31 10.03
C ARG A 201 1.04 -16.40 9.32
N THR A 202 1.25 -16.20 8.00
CA THR A 202 0.31 -15.45 7.18
C THR A 202 -1.07 -16.12 7.20
N LEU A 203 -2.13 -15.39 6.83
CA LEU A 203 -3.48 -15.96 6.84
C LEU A 203 -3.54 -17.29 6.08
N PRO A 204 -3.05 -17.42 4.82
CA PRO A 204 -3.11 -18.70 4.12
C PRO A 204 -2.22 -19.79 4.76
N GLN A 205 -1.16 -19.45 5.50
CA GLN A 205 -0.38 -20.42 6.28
C GLN A 205 -1.15 -20.95 7.49
N ASN A 206 -1.99 -20.11 8.14
CA ASN A 206 -2.70 -20.48 9.36
C ASN A 206 -4.01 -21.20 9.08
N ILE A 207 -4.82 -20.71 8.13
CA ILE A 207 -6.17 -21.21 7.89
C ILE A 207 -6.35 -21.87 6.52
N GLY A 208 -5.30 -21.92 5.71
CA GLY A 208 -5.32 -22.47 4.36
C GLY A 208 -5.93 -21.53 3.33
N VAL A 209 -5.65 -21.78 2.04
CA VAL A 209 -6.05 -20.92 0.91
C VAL A 209 -7.57 -20.78 0.80
N ARG A 210 -8.33 -21.88 0.99
CA ARG A 210 -9.80 -21.87 0.88
C ARG A 210 -10.43 -20.94 1.92
N ASN A 211 -10.04 -21.06 3.18
CA ASN A 211 -10.59 -20.23 4.26
C ASN A 211 -10.11 -18.77 4.15
N THR A 212 -8.90 -18.53 3.63
CA THR A 212 -8.42 -17.17 3.32
C THR A 212 -9.31 -16.49 2.28
N LYS A 213 -9.73 -17.21 1.23
CA LYS A 213 -10.66 -16.67 0.23
C LYS A 213 -12.05 -16.43 0.82
N LEU A 214 -12.53 -17.32 1.68
CA LEU A 214 -13.81 -17.11 2.38
C LEU A 214 -13.74 -15.88 3.31
N TYR A 215 -12.65 -15.72 4.05
CA TYR A 215 -12.41 -14.53 4.87
C TYR A 215 -12.40 -13.25 4.02
N GLY A 216 -11.70 -13.26 2.88
CA GLY A 216 -11.71 -12.12 1.95
C GLY A 216 -13.09 -11.82 1.35
N LEU A 217 -13.93 -12.85 1.07
CA LEU A 217 -15.30 -12.66 0.64
C LEU A 217 -16.14 -11.96 1.72
N LEU A 218 -16.00 -12.39 2.99
CA LEU A 218 -16.70 -11.75 4.10
C LEU A 218 -16.29 -10.29 4.27
N LEU A 219 -15.02 -9.99 4.11
CA LEU A 219 -14.52 -8.61 4.12
C LEU A 219 -15.05 -7.80 2.94
N LEU A 220 -15.17 -8.38 1.74
CA LEU A 220 -15.76 -7.69 0.59
C LEU A 220 -17.26 -7.42 0.80
N MET A 221 -17.99 -8.33 1.44
CA MET A 221 -19.38 -8.07 1.82
C MET A 221 -19.47 -6.92 2.82
N LEU A 222 -18.57 -6.88 3.81
CA LEU A 222 -18.49 -5.76 4.75
C LEU A 222 -18.15 -4.44 4.02
N PHE A 223 -17.23 -4.47 3.06
CA PHE A 223 -16.87 -3.33 2.23
C PHE A 223 -18.09 -2.73 1.51
N LEU A 224 -18.95 -3.56 0.91
CA LEU A 224 -20.20 -3.11 0.30
C LEU A 224 -21.21 -2.61 1.33
N LEU A 225 -21.36 -3.35 2.44
CA LEU A 225 -22.31 -3.00 3.48
C LEU A 225 -22.00 -1.62 4.08
N LEU A 226 -20.71 -1.31 4.26
CA LEU A 226 -20.27 -0.02 4.79
C LEU A 226 -20.73 1.18 3.95
N GLU A 227 -20.98 1.01 2.65
CA GLU A 227 -21.49 2.09 1.80
C GLU A 227 -22.83 2.62 2.29
N PHE A 228 -23.70 1.75 2.80
CA PHE A 228 -25.03 2.11 3.31
C PHE A 228 -25.02 2.75 4.70
N PHE A 229 -23.86 2.87 5.33
CA PHE A 229 -23.70 3.58 6.62
C PHE A 229 -23.22 5.02 6.45
N LYS A 230 -23.03 5.48 5.23
CA LYS A 230 -22.75 6.87 4.94
C LYS A 230 -24.00 7.72 5.07
N ASP A 231 -23.81 8.94 5.53
CA ASP A 231 -24.89 9.92 5.67
C ASP A 231 -25.36 10.39 4.28
N GLU A 232 -24.40 10.53 3.32
CA GLU A 232 -24.69 10.89 1.93
C GLU A 232 -24.25 9.78 0.97
N LEU A 233 -25.22 9.24 0.23
CA LEU A 233 -24.99 8.23 -0.80
C LEU A 233 -24.88 8.91 -2.17
N LEU A 234 -23.70 8.86 -2.76
CA LEU A 234 -23.54 9.30 -4.16
C LEU A 234 -24.13 8.25 -5.11
N ASP A 235 -24.99 8.65 -6.01
CA ASP A 235 -25.63 7.75 -6.98
C ASP A 235 -24.61 6.93 -7.78
N VAL A 236 -23.48 7.53 -8.14
CA VAL A 236 -22.40 6.86 -8.84
C VAL A 236 -21.82 5.68 -8.04
N ASN A 237 -21.77 5.79 -6.72
CA ASN A 237 -21.27 4.72 -5.85
C ASN A 237 -22.19 3.48 -5.87
N LEU A 238 -23.49 3.65 -6.09
CA LEU A 238 -24.43 2.51 -6.21
C LEU A 238 -24.08 1.61 -7.41
N ILE A 239 -23.39 2.14 -8.42
CA ILE A 239 -22.92 1.39 -9.59
C ILE A 239 -21.46 0.96 -9.41
N VAL A 240 -20.59 1.88 -9.00
CA VAL A 240 -19.14 1.65 -8.93
C VAL A 240 -18.76 0.65 -7.85
N MET A 241 -19.37 0.74 -6.66
CA MET A 241 -19.01 -0.13 -5.54
C MET A 241 -19.30 -1.62 -5.77
N PRO A 242 -20.50 -2.02 -6.29
CA PRO A 242 -20.74 -3.42 -6.69
C PRO A 242 -19.79 -3.89 -7.80
N PHE A 243 -19.43 -3.02 -8.74
CA PHE A 243 -18.50 -3.37 -9.81
C PHE A 243 -17.09 -3.64 -9.27
N ILE A 244 -16.58 -2.77 -8.39
CA ILE A 244 -15.28 -2.97 -7.72
C ILE A 244 -15.30 -4.23 -6.84
N PHE A 245 -16.39 -4.46 -6.10
CA PHE A 245 -16.59 -5.70 -5.34
C PHE A 245 -16.45 -6.94 -6.23
N LEU A 246 -17.17 -6.99 -7.36
CA LEU A 246 -17.15 -8.13 -8.28
C LEU A 246 -15.75 -8.37 -8.86
N ILE A 247 -15.04 -7.33 -9.25
CA ILE A 247 -13.68 -7.44 -9.77
C ILE A 247 -12.72 -7.91 -8.68
N ALA A 248 -12.77 -7.33 -7.48
CA ALA A 248 -11.92 -7.74 -6.37
C ALA A 248 -12.20 -9.20 -5.98
N LEU A 249 -13.47 -9.61 -5.94
CA LEU A 249 -13.89 -10.99 -5.69
C LEU A 249 -13.35 -11.94 -6.77
N LEU A 250 -13.46 -11.58 -8.04
CA LEU A 250 -12.94 -12.35 -9.16
C LEU A 250 -11.43 -12.62 -8.99
N PHE A 251 -10.66 -11.56 -8.73
CA PHE A 251 -9.22 -11.71 -8.51
C PHE A 251 -8.90 -12.49 -7.23
N LEU A 252 -9.66 -12.36 -6.16
CA LEU A 252 -9.48 -13.15 -4.96
C LEU A 252 -9.74 -14.65 -5.22
N VAL A 253 -10.86 -14.98 -5.88
CA VAL A 253 -11.26 -16.37 -6.16
C VAL A 253 -10.28 -17.06 -7.12
N LEU A 254 -9.81 -16.34 -8.15
CA LEU A 254 -8.88 -16.88 -9.14
C LEU A 254 -7.43 -16.92 -8.66
N SER A 255 -7.09 -16.32 -7.50
CA SER A 255 -5.73 -16.33 -6.97
C SER A 255 -5.24 -17.75 -6.67
N LYS A 256 -3.96 -18.03 -6.95
CA LYS A 256 -3.33 -19.36 -6.80
C LYS A 256 -1.91 -19.19 -6.24
N GLU A 257 -1.38 -20.24 -5.59
CA GLU A 257 0.02 -20.27 -5.13
C GLU A 257 1.02 -20.10 -6.29
N LYS A 258 0.74 -20.76 -7.42
CA LYS A 258 1.54 -20.63 -8.65
C LYS A 258 0.84 -19.69 -9.62
N GLN A 259 1.11 -18.40 -9.48
CA GLN A 259 0.59 -17.35 -10.37
C GLN A 259 1.70 -16.40 -10.83
N SER A 260 1.45 -15.72 -11.96
CA SER A 260 2.37 -14.69 -12.46
C SER A 260 2.54 -13.55 -11.44
N LYS A 261 3.77 -12.98 -11.36
CA LYS A 261 4.01 -11.78 -10.58
C LYS A 261 3.09 -10.62 -10.97
N TYR A 262 2.70 -10.53 -12.25
CA TYR A 262 1.80 -9.49 -12.74
C TYR A 262 0.38 -9.62 -12.20
N TYR A 263 -0.05 -10.84 -11.85
CA TYR A 263 -1.40 -11.06 -11.32
C TYR A 263 -1.67 -10.19 -10.10
N SER A 264 -0.84 -10.29 -9.07
CA SER A 264 -1.01 -9.48 -7.85
C SER A 264 -0.45 -8.08 -8.03
N SER A 265 0.81 -7.93 -8.50
CA SER A 265 1.52 -6.65 -8.50
C SER A 265 1.14 -5.69 -9.63
N PHE A 266 0.28 -6.10 -10.57
CA PHE A 266 -0.23 -5.20 -11.61
C PHE A 266 -1.76 -5.19 -11.61
N PHE A 267 -2.41 -6.35 -11.76
CA PHE A 267 -3.85 -6.38 -11.92
C PHE A 267 -4.58 -6.15 -10.60
N VAL A 268 -4.20 -6.83 -9.50
CA VAL A 268 -4.88 -6.64 -8.21
C VAL A 268 -4.64 -5.23 -7.66
N GLU A 269 -3.42 -4.71 -7.66
CA GLU A 269 -3.16 -3.31 -7.29
C GLU A 269 -3.88 -2.33 -8.21
N GLY A 270 -4.01 -2.66 -9.50
CA GLY A 270 -4.70 -1.87 -10.51
C GLY A 270 -6.20 -1.69 -10.26
N ILE A 271 -6.83 -2.51 -9.39
CA ILE A 271 -8.25 -2.32 -9.01
C ILE A 271 -8.45 -0.95 -8.36
N SER A 272 -7.48 -0.46 -7.57
CA SER A 272 -7.51 0.88 -6.98
C SER A 272 -7.55 1.99 -8.05
N VAL A 273 -6.75 1.82 -9.10
CA VAL A 273 -6.71 2.77 -10.24
C VAL A 273 -8.02 2.72 -11.03
N LEU A 274 -8.52 1.49 -11.27
CA LEU A 274 -9.80 1.30 -11.95
C LEU A 274 -10.95 1.93 -11.18
N TRP A 275 -10.96 1.80 -9.85
CA TRP A 275 -11.97 2.45 -9.00
C TRP A 275 -12.00 3.96 -9.22
N PHE A 276 -10.84 4.62 -9.14
CA PHE A 276 -10.76 6.06 -9.36
C PHE A 276 -11.20 6.47 -10.77
N ILE A 277 -10.76 5.72 -11.81
CA ILE A 277 -11.17 6.00 -13.20
C ILE A 277 -12.68 5.89 -13.35
N LEU A 278 -13.33 4.88 -12.78
CA LEU A 278 -14.78 4.71 -12.87
C LEU A 278 -15.54 5.88 -12.25
N LEU A 279 -15.07 6.40 -11.10
CA LEU A 279 -15.66 7.57 -10.47
C LEU A 279 -15.50 8.86 -11.29
N LEU A 280 -14.47 8.95 -12.15
CA LEU A 280 -14.25 10.11 -13.00
C LEU A 280 -15.07 10.06 -14.31
N VAL A 281 -15.47 8.87 -14.76
CA VAL A 281 -16.11 8.64 -16.06
C VAL A 281 -17.63 8.55 -15.93
N LEU A 282 -18.13 8.01 -14.82
CA LEU A 282 -19.57 7.85 -14.55
C LEU A 282 -20.11 9.00 -13.74
#